data_86fc0811752f29d3bb5ff77f8c0b7035
#
_entry.id   86fc0811752f29d3bb5ff77f8c0b7035
#
_cell.length_a   1.000
_cell.length_b   1.000
_cell.length_c   1.000
_cell.angle_alpha   90.00
_cell.angle_beta   90.00
_cell.angle_gamma   90.00
#
_symmetry.space_group_name_H-M   'P 1'
#
loop_
_entity.id
_entity.type
_entity.pdbx_description
1 polymer ?
#
loop_
_entity_poly.entity_id
_entity_poly.type
_entity_poly.pdbx_seq_one_letter_code
_entity_poly.pdbx_strand_id
1 'polypeptide(L)'
;MNKTRKIEITVELIRIVAAVAIAYAIALLTLVVFSDEPVYIIQQFILGPFSSMRRLGSVINLAIPFTFTGLCFCFMYAVNKFNLAGEGTFMVSGCLTALVAIKIGDTLPPVVMIPLLLCVGALVGIILNAIPALLDIKFNANIVVVSLMLNSMLVFFAIWVLKYKMRDPSIGSLGSYLLPDNVLLPSILGKMRIQAGLIIAAIAVILVAILFYKTIFGYKMRVVGNNPLFAKACGINMVGTIVAAQLIGGALAGVGGSCEILGNYDRYKWVASTQHGFDGLMVAVLARR
;
A
#
# COMPACT_ATOMS: atom_id res chain seq x y z
N MET A 1 31.97 -18.16 3.47
CA MET A 1 30.55 -18.46 3.23
C MET A 1 30.41 -19.96 3.04
N ASN A 2 29.81 -20.66 4.03
CA ASN A 2 29.77 -22.14 4.09
C ASN A 2 29.05 -22.72 2.85
N LYS A 3 29.57 -23.88 2.35
CA LYS A 3 29.07 -24.60 1.18
C LYS A 3 27.56 -24.91 1.30
N THR A 4 27.07 -25.21 2.48
CA THR A 4 25.67 -25.45 2.82
C THR A 4 24.79 -24.23 2.57
N ARG A 5 25.24 -23.04 2.97
CA ARG A 5 24.49 -21.78 2.76
C ARG A 5 24.36 -21.38 1.27
N LYS A 6 25.40 -21.73 0.47
CA LYS A 6 25.31 -21.52 -1.00
C LYS A 6 24.28 -22.45 -1.63
N ILE A 7 24.22 -23.71 -1.20
CA ILE A 7 23.28 -24.70 -1.70
C ILE A 7 21.84 -24.28 -1.34
N GLU A 8 21.59 -23.85 -0.10
CA GLU A 8 20.29 -23.34 0.34
C GLU A 8 19.82 -22.15 -0.51
N ILE A 9 20.68 -21.15 -0.71
CA ILE A 9 20.38 -19.98 -1.53
C ILE A 9 20.09 -20.39 -2.98
N THR A 10 20.85 -21.32 -3.54
CA THR A 10 20.64 -21.79 -4.92
C THR A 10 19.33 -22.53 -5.07
N VAL A 11 18.97 -23.39 -4.11
CA VAL A 11 17.70 -24.13 -4.10
C VAL A 11 16.50 -23.17 -3.94
N GLU A 12 16.63 -22.15 -3.07
CA GLU A 12 15.58 -21.12 -2.93
C GLU A 12 15.41 -20.31 -4.24
N LEU A 13 16.50 -19.94 -4.88
CA LEU A 13 16.47 -19.21 -6.14
C LEU A 13 15.81 -20.03 -7.25
N ILE A 14 16.14 -21.33 -7.35
CA ILE A 14 15.50 -22.26 -8.29
C ILE A 14 14.00 -22.38 -8.02
N ARG A 15 13.58 -22.48 -6.75
CA ARG A 15 12.15 -22.54 -6.39
C ARG A 15 11.39 -21.27 -6.82
N ILE A 16 11.98 -20.09 -6.59
CA ILE A 16 11.37 -18.81 -6.98
C ILE A 16 11.25 -18.73 -8.50
N VAL A 17 12.33 -19.02 -9.21
CA VAL A 17 12.34 -18.99 -10.68
C VAL A 17 11.34 -20.00 -11.25
N ALA A 18 11.28 -21.22 -10.71
CA ALA A 18 10.32 -22.24 -11.13
C ALA A 18 8.87 -21.80 -10.88
N ALA A 19 8.57 -21.23 -9.72
CA ALA A 19 7.23 -20.72 -9.41
C ALA A 19 6.81 -19.60 -10.36
N VAL A 20 7.70 -18.66 -10.64
CA VAL A 20 7.45 -17.57 -11.61
C VAL A 20 7.27 -18.13 -13.02
N ALA A 21 8.12 -19.08 -13.46
CA ALA A 21 8.02 -19.70 -14.78
C ALA A 21 6.69 -20.46 -14.95
N ILE A 22 6.25 -21.20 -13.92
CA ILE A 22 4.96 -21.89 -13.94
C ILE A 22 3.79 -20.89 -14.04
N ALA A 23 3.82 -19.81 -13.23
CA ALA A 23 2.80 -18.77 -13.28
C ALA A 23 2.72 -18.10 -14.67
N TYR A 24 3.89 -17.79 -15.25
CA TYR A 24 3.97 -17.26 -16.63
C TYR A 24 3.46 -18.26 -17.67
N ALA A 25 3.81 -19.55 -17.55
CA ALA A 25 3.35 -20.57 -18.46
C ALA A 25 1.82 -20.72 -18.42
N ILE A 26 1.21 -20.70 -17.23
CA ILE A 26 -0.24 -20.74 -17.08
C ILE A 26 -0.88 -19.48 -17.70
N ALA A 27 -0.33 -18.30 -17.45
CA ALA A 27 -0.84 -17.05 -18.02
C ALA A 27 -0.75 -17.06 -19.55
N LEU A 28 0.37 -17.51 -20.13
CA LEU A 28 0.53 -17.62 -21.57
C LEU A 28 -0.42 -18.65 -22.18
N LEU A 29 -0.62 -19.79 -21.52
CA LEU A 29 -1.53 -20.83 -21.96
C LEU A 29 -2.98 -20.34 -22.00
N THR A 30 -3.40 -19.59 -20.96
CA THR A 30 -4.74 -18.98 -20.95
C THR A 30 -4.89 -17.94 -22.06
N LEU A 31 -3.88 -17.11 -22.31
CA LEU A 31 -3.90 -16.13 -23.41
C LEU A 31 -4.01 -16.81 -24.78
N VAL A 32 -3.32 -17.94 -25.00
CA VAL A 32 -3.40 -18.70 -26.27
C VAL A 32 -4.78 -19.32 -26.48
N VAL A 33 -5.40 -19.86 -25.41
CA VAL A 33 -6.70 -20.54 -25.49
C VAL A 33 -7.86 -19.58 -25.74
N PHE A 34 -7.82 -18.38 -25.12
CA PHE A 34 -8.94 -17.44 -25.14
C PHE A 34 -8.78 -16.27 -26.12
N SER A 35 -7.71 -16.24 -26.91
CA SER A 35 -7.42 -15.11 -27.81
C SER A 35 -7.51 -15.52 -29.27
N ASP A 36 -8.09 -14.62 -30.07
CA ASP A 36 -8.15 -14.78 -31.54
C ASP A 36 -6.79 -14.54 -32.22
N GLU A 37 -5.91 -13.73 -31.59
CA GLU A 37 -4.56 -13.40 -32.08
C GLU A 37 -3.48 -13.69 -31.01
N PRO A 38 -3.18 -14.96 -30.71
CA PRO A 38 -2.35 -15.31 -29.56
C PRO A 38 -0.91 -14.78 -29.67
N VAL A 39 -0.31 -14.78 -30.87
CA VAL A 39 1.07 -14.31 -31.07
C VAL A 39 1.21 -12.81 -30.77
N TYR A 40 0.27 -12.01 -31.24
CA TYR A 40 0.27 -10.56 -30.98
C TYR A 40 0.10 -10.26 -29.49
N ILE A 41 -0.79 -10.95 -28.82
CA ILE A 41 -1.06 -10.75 -27.40
C ILE A 41 0.12 -11.19 -26.53
N ILE A 42 0.76 -12.32 -26.84
CA ILE A 42 1.98 -12.76 -26.16
C ILE A 42 3.10 -11.73 -26.33
N GLN A 43 3.28 -11.21 -27.54
CA GLN A 43 4.27 -10.15 -27.79
C GLN A 43 3.96 -8.88 -26.98
N GLN A 44 2.71 -8.45 -26.92
CA GLN A 44 2.29 -7.29 -26.11
C GLN A 44 2.41 -7.56 -24.61
N PHE A 45 2.16 -8.78 -24.14
CA PHE A 45 2.30 -9.16 -22.75
C PHE A 45 3.77 -9.10 -22.28
N ILE A 46 4.70 -9.61 -23.09
CA ILE A 46 6.13 -9.64 -22.72
C ILE A 46 6.82 -8.32 -23.00
N LEU A 47 6.63 -7.74 -24.19
CA LEU A 47 7.33 -6.53 -24.63
C LEU A 47 6.56 -5.24 -24.37
N GLY A 48 5.26 -5.34 -24.11
CA GLY A 48 4.37 -4.21 -23.90
C GLY A 48 4.86 -3.23 -22.85
N PRO A 49 5.28 -3.65 -21.65
CA PRO A 49 5.82 -2.75 -20.61
C PRO A 49 7.05 -1.95 -21.07
N PHE A 50 7.86 -2.51 -21.96
CA PHE A 50 9.09 -1.90 -22.48
C PHE A 50 8.91 -1.17 -23.81
N SER A 51 7.74 -1.28 -24.45
CA SER A 51 7.51 -0.74 -25.79
C SER A 51 7.45 0.80 -25.85
N SER A 52 7.27 1.47 -24.71
CA SER A 52 7.16 2.93 -24.62
C SER A 52 7.66 3.43 -23.28
N MET A 53 8.38 4.55 -23.28
CA MET A 53 8.84 5.24 -22.06
C MET A 53 7.69 5.55 -21.09
N ARG A 54 6.50 5.84 -21.62
CA ARG A 54 5.30 6.10 -20.80
C ARG A 54 4.83 4.83 -20.07
N ARG A 55 4.82 3.67 -20.75
CA ARG A 55 4.44 2.39 -20.14
C ARG A 55 5.43 1.96 -19.07
N LEU A 56 6.72 2.13 -19.33
CA LEU A 56 7.77 1.87 -18.36
C LEU A 56 7.63 2.77 -17.12
N GLY A 57 7.31 4.05 -17.31
CA GLY A 57 6.99 4.96 -16.21
C GLY A 57 5.77 4.51 -15.38
N SER A 58 4.73 3.97 -16.03
CA SER A 58 3.56 3.43 -15.32
C SER A 58 3.93 2.22 -14.44
N VAL A 59 4.81 1.33 -14.92
CA VAL A 59 5.32 0.19 -14.13
C VAL A 59 6.11 0.69 -12.90
N ILE A 60 6.95 1.72 -13.08
CA ILE A 60 7.69 2.31 -11.96
C ILE A 60 6.74 2.96 -10.95
N ASN A 61 5.68 3.64 -11.42
CA ASN A 61 4.71 4.27 -10.54
C ASN A 61 3.94 3.25 -9.69
N LEU A 62 3.73 2.01 -10.17
CA LEU A 62 3.14 0.93 -9.36
C LEU A 62 4.00 0.56 -8.14
N ALA A 63 5.29 0.85 -8.15
CA ALA A 63 6.13 0.64 -6.96
C ALA A 63 5.74 1.55 -5.78
N ILE A 64 5.08 2.70 -6.04
CA ILE A 64 4.67 3.65 -4.99
C ILE A 64 3.67 3.02 -4.02
N PRO A 65 2.47 2.58 -4.46
CA PRO A 65 1.49 1.97 -3.57
C PRO A 65 2.04 0.69 -2.92
N PHE A 66 2.78 -0.15 -3.64
CA PHE A 66 3.36 -1.38 -3.09
C PHE A 66 4.40 -1.11 -2.00
N THR A 67 5.18 -0.04 -2.13
CA THR A 67 6.14 0.36 -1.11
C THR A 67 5.43 0.77 0.18
N PHE A 68 4.44 1.66 0.11
CA PHE A 68 3.73 2.13 1.30
C PHE A 68 2.94 1.02 1.99
N THR A 69 2.22 0.20 1.24
CA THR A 69 1.45 -0.91 1.79
C THR A 69 2.36 -2.02 2.29
N GLY A 70 3.47 -2.32 1.61
CA GLY A 70 4.49 -3.24 2.08
C GLY A 70 5.12 -2.78 3.39
N LEU A 71 5.50 -1.50 3.52
CA LEU A 71 6.00 -0.94 4.76
C LEU A 71 4.97 -1.02 5.90
N CYS A 72 3.68 -0.77 5.61
CA CYS A 72 2.59 -0.94 6.56
C CYS A 72 2.61 -2.36 7.15
N PHE A 73 2.64 -3.38 6.30
CA PHE A 73 2.66 -4.78 6.74
C PHE A 73 3.96 -5.17 7.43
N CYS A 74 5.10 -4.57 7.12
CA CYS A 74 6.34 -4.80 7.85
C CYS A 74 6.20 -4.47 9.35
N PHE A 75 5.49 -3.40 9.71
CA PHE A 75 5.19 -3.06 11.11
C PHE A 75 4.30 -4.11 11.78
N MET A 76 3.29 -4.59 11.07
CA MET A 76 2.36 -5.60 11.59
C MET A 76 3.05 -6.95 11.81
N TYR A 77 3.92 -7.34 10.88
CA TYR A 77 4.75 -8.52 11.03
C TYR A 77 5.78 -8.41 12.15
N ALA A 78 6.37 -7.21 12.35
CA ALA A 78 7.39 -7.00 13.37
C ALA A 78 6.87 -7.25 14.79
N VAL A 79 5.59 -7.00 15.05
CA VAL A 79 4.93 -7.25 16.33
C VAL A 79 4.12 -8.56 16.37
N ASN A 80 4.21 -9.38 15.31
CA ASN A 80 3.48 -10.64 15.15
C ASN A 80 1.95 -10.51 15.29
N LYS A 81 1.39 -9.38 14.86
CA LYS A 81 -0.05 -9.09 14.88
C LYS A 81 -0.52 -8.75 13.47
N PHE A 82 -1.08 -9.73 12.77
CA PHE A 82 -1.48 -9.63 11.37
C PHE A 82 -2.78 -8.85 11.20
N ASN A 83 -2.68 -7.55 11.02
CA ASN A 83 -3.80 -6.69 10.69
C ASN A 83 -3.90 -6.55 9.16
N LEU A 84 -4.97 -7.05 8.58
CA LEU A 84 -5.19 -7.05 7.13
C LEU A 84 -6.06 -5.88 6.64
N ALA A 85 -6.35 -4.89 7.49
CA ALA A 85 -7.13 -3.71 7.11
C ALA A 85 -6.37 -2.73 6.20
N GLY A 86 -5.14 -3.04 5.81
CA GLY A 86 -4.28 -2.18 4.99
C GLY A 86 -4.90 -1.77 3.65
N GLU A 87 -5.61 -2.67 2.97
CA GLU A 87 -6.28 -2.38 1.69
C GLU A 87 -7.42 -1.36 1.86
N GLY A 88 -8.36 -1.61 2.79
CA GLY A 88 -9.47 -0.70 3.04
C GLY A 88 -8.99 0.65 3.57
N THR A 89 -7.95 0.65 4.39
CA THR A 89 -7.31 1.87 4.88
C THR A 89 -6.72 2.69 3.73
N PHE A 90 -5.99 2.05 2.82
CA PHE A 90 -5.43 2.67 1.63
C PHE A 90 -6.54 3.32 0.78
N MET A 91 -7.62 2.58 0.52
CA MET A 91 -8.73 3.03 -0.31
C MET A 91 -9.51 4.19 0.33
N VAL A 92 -9.84 4.11 1.62
CA VAL A 92 -10.58 5.18 2.34
C VAL A 92 -9.73 6.41 2.52
N SER A 93 -8.43 6.25 2.81
CA SER A 93 -7.53 7.40 2.92
C SER A 93 -7.42 8.15 1.61
N GLY A 94 -7.26 7.45 0.47
CA GLY A 94 -7.31 8.07 -0.85
C GLY A 94 -8.64 8.76 -1.15
N CYS A 95 -9.77 8.12 -0.77
CA CYS A 95 -11.11 8.69 -0.93
C CYS A 95 -11.30 9.99 -0.14
N LEU A 96 -10.95 10.00 1.14
CA LEU A 96 -11.10 11.19 1.98
C LEU A 96 -10.10 12.28 1.61
N THR A 97 -8.89 11.92 1.18
CA THR A 97 -7.93 12.87 0.61
C THR A 97 -8.49 13.54 -0.64
N ALA A 98 -9.08 12.77 -1.55
CA ALA A 98 -9.75 13.32 -2.74
C ALA A 98 -10.92 14.25 -2.37
N LEU A 99 -11.74 13.87 -1.38
CA LEU A 99 -12.85 14.69 -0.92
C LEU A 99 -12.38 16.04 -0.36
N VAL A 100 -11.30 16.03 0.44
CA VAL A 100 -10.71 17.26 1.00
C VAL A 100 -10.08 18.08 -0.13
N ALA A 101 -9.38 17.44 -1.07
CA ALA A 101 -8.77 18.09 -2.23
C ALA A 101 -9.82 18.81 -3.11
N ILE A 102 -10.96 18.18 -3.38
CA ILE A 102 -12.05 18.80 -4.17
C ILE A 102 -12.66 20.01 -3.44
N LYS A 103 -12.76 19.96 -2.09
CA LYS A 103 -13.40 21.04 -1.32
C LYS A 103 -12.50 22.24 -1.07
N ILE A 104 -11.21 22.03 -0.84
CA ILE A 104 -10.29 23.04 -0.32
C ILE A 104 -9.07 23.22 -1.25
N GLY A 105 -8.95 22.43 -2.32
CA GLY A 105 -7.74 22.39 -3.16
C GLY A 105 -7.31 23.71 -3.76
N ASP A 106 -8.27 24.59 -4.06
CA ASP A 106 -8.01 25.91 -4.66
C ASP A 106 -7.70 27.00 -3.64
N THR A 107 -7.80 26.73 -2.33
CA THR A 107 -7.65 27.77 -1.30
C THR A 107 -6.20 28.03 -0.89
N LEU A 108 -5.29 27.06 -1.09
CA LEU A 108 -3.92 27.09 -0.62
C LEU A 108 -2.92 26.81 -1.76
N PRO A 109 -1.70 27.34 -1.68
CA PRO A 109 -0.65 27.04 -2.64
C PRO A 109 -0.24 25.55 -2.57
N PRO A 110 0.22 24.93 -3.68
CA PRO A 110 0.57 23.52 -3.77
C PRO A 110 1.55 23.04 -2.70
N VAL A 111 2.53 23.89 -2.37
CA VAL A 111 3.58 23.61 -1.36
C VAL A 111 3.00 23.28 0.03
N VAL A 112 1.87 23.90 0.39
CA VAL A 112 1.19 23.67 1.68
C VAL A 112 0.11 22.62 1.54
N MET A 113 -0.59 22.62 0.40
CA MET A 113 -1.74 21.76 0.18
C MET A 113 -1.36 20.29 0.07
N ILE A 114 -0.30 19.96 -0.67
CA ILE A 114 0.14 18.57 -0.83
C ILE A 114 0.52 17.93 0.51
N PRO A 115 1.41 18.51 1.36
CA PRO A 115 1.69 17.97 2.68
C PRO A 115 0.45 17.85 3.57
N LEU A 116 -0.46 18.83 3.52
CA LEU A 116 -1.70 18.78 4.28
C LEU A 116 -2.56 17.57 3.87
N LEU A 117 -2.71 17.31 2.58
CA LEU A 117 -3.47 16.17 2.08
C LEU A 117 -2.81 14.83 2.45
N LEU A 118 -1.49 14.75 2.44
CA LEU A 118 -0.76 13.58 2.93
C LEU A 118 -0.97 13.36 4.43
N CYS A 119 -0.98 14.44 5.22
CA CYS A 119 -1.30 14.37 6.65
C CYS A 119 -2.74 13.91 6.89
N VAL A 120 -3.71 14.37 6.09
CA VAL A 120 -5.10 13.88 6.15
C VAL A 120 -5.13 12.36 5.92
N GLY A 121 -4.47 11.87 4.88
CA GLY A 121 -4.39 10.43 4.61
C GLY A 121 -3.73 9.65 5.75
N ALA A 122 -2.63 10.17 6.30
CA ALA A 122 -1.96 9.57 7.45
C ALA A 122 -2.88 9.49 8.68
N LEU A 123 -3.59 10.57 9.02
CA LEU A 123 -4.53 10.61 10.15
C LEU A 123 -5.68 9.63 9.97
N VAL A 124 -6.27 9.57 8.77
CA VAL A 124 -7.31 8.58 8.44
C VAL A 124 -6.76 7.17 8.62
N GLY A 125 -5.56 6.90 8.11
CA GLY A 125 -4.89 5.61 8.26
C GLY A 125 -4.65 5.21 9.72
N ILE A 126 -4.21 6.15 10.56
CA ILE A 126 -4.05 5.97 12.01
C ILE A 126 -5.37 5.56 12.66
N ILE A 127 -6.44 6.32 12.41
CA ILE A 127 -7.76 6.09 13.01
C ILE A 127 -8.32 4.72 12.61
N LEU A 128 -8.24 4.37 11.34
CA LEU A 128 -8.81 3.11 10.84
C LEU A 128 -8.04 1.89 11.37
N ASN A 129 -6.72 1.94 11.44
CA ASN A 129 -5.93 0.85 11.98
C ASN A 129 -5.92 0.78 13.51
N ALA A 130 -6.31 1.85 14.19
CA ALA A 130 -6.55 1.81 15.63
C ALA A 130 -7.71 0.88 16.01
N ILE A 131 -8.74 0.76 15.16
CA ILE A 131 -9.94 -0.03 15.44
C ILE A 131 -9.61 -1.50 15.70
N PRO A 132 -9.00 -2.27 14.75
CA PRO A 132 -8.67 -3.67 15.01
C PRO A 132 -7.63 -3.84 16.11
N ALA A 133 -6.69 -2.89 16.26
CA ALA A 133 -5.70 -2.93 17.32
C ALA A 133 -6.33 -2.81 18.72
N LEU A 134 -7.28 -1.91 18.90
CA LEU A 134 -7.99 -1.71 20.16
C LEU A 134 -8.94 -2.88 20.47
N LEU A 135 -9.61 -3.44 19.45
CA LEU A 135 -10.49 -4.59 19.64
C LEU A 135 -9.71 -5.85 20.04
N ASP A 136 -8.52 -6.07 19.45
CA ASP A 136 -7.63 -7.17 19.88
C ASP A 136 -7.22 -7.02 21.35
N ILE A 137 -6.82 -5.81 21.75
CA ILE A 137 -6.31 -5.58 23.11
C ILE A 137 -7.41 -5.57 24.16
N LYS A 138 -8.53 -4.91 23.89
CA LYS A 138 -9.58 -4.71 24.90
C LYS A 138 -10.52 -5.90 25.02
N PHE A 139 -10.77 -6.59 23.90
CA PHE A 139 -11.76 -7.67 23.84
C PHE A 139 -11.14 -9.02 23.48
N ASN A 140 -9.82 -9.13 23.34
CA ASN A 140 -9.12 -10.32 22.86
C ASN A 140 -9.71 -10.87 21.54
N ALA A 141 -10.24 -9.97 20.69
CA ALA A 141 -10.79 -10.34 19.41
C ALA A 141 -9.68 -10.76 18.45
N ASN A 142 -9.93 -11.76 17.60
CA ASN A 142 -8.95 -12.16 16.60
C ASN A 142 -8.72 -11.03 15.60
N ILE A 143 -7.53 -10.42 15.63
CA ILE A 143 -7.18 -9.25 14.83
C ILE A 143 -7.31 -9.51 13.32
N VAL A 144 -7.02 -10.74 12.86
CA VAL A 144 -7.13 -11.11 11.44
C VAL A 144 -8.58 -11.07 10.99
N VAL A 145 -9.48 -11.67 11.76
CA VAL A 145 -10.91 -11.71 11.44
C VAL A 145 -11.51 -10.30 11.47
N VAL A 146 -11.25 -9.54 12.54
CA VAL A 146 -11.73 -8.17 12.69
C VAL A 146 -11.25 -7.29 11.55
N SER A 147 -9.98 -7.39 11.19
CA SER A 147 -9.38 -6.56 10.14
C SER A 147 -9.90 -6.90 8.74
N LEU A 148 -10.17 -8.18 8.46
CA LEU A 148 -10.79 -8.58 7.18
C LEU A 148 -12.24 -8.07 7.07
N MET A 149 -13.03 -8.19 8.15
CA MET A 149 -14.38 -7.65 8.17
C MET A 149 -14.38 -6.12 8.01
N LEU A 150 -13.49 -5.45 8.75
CA LEU A 150 -13.31 -3.99 8.63
C LEU A 150 -12.90 -3.60 7.21
N ASN A 151 -12.00 -4.35 6.58
CA ASN A 151 -11.56 -4.09 5.21
C ASN A 151 -12.73 -4.04 4.23
N SER A 152 -13.62 -5.03 4.29
CA SER A 152 -14.82 -5.05 3.45
C SER A 152 -15.75 -3.86 3.73
N MET A 153 -15.96 -3.52 5.01
CA MET A 153 -16.76 -2.35 5.40
C MET A 153 -16.16 -1.05 4.85
N LEU A 154 -14.84 -0.89 4.91
CA LEU A 154 -14.13 0.29 4.44
C LEU A 154 -14.23 0.47 2.92
N VAL A 155 -14.18 -0.62 2.15
CA VAL A 155 -14.39 -0.57 0.70
C VAL A 155 -15.79 -0.03 0.37
N PHE A 156 -16.82 -0.56 1.00
CA PHE A 156 -18.19 -0.07 0.80
C PHE A 156 -18.39 1.36 1.30
N PHE A 157 -17.72 1.73 2.40
CA PHE A 157 -17.75 3.11 2.90
C PHE A 157 -17.12 4.09 1.88
N ALA A 158 -15.99 3.75 1.28
CA ALA A 158 -15.37 4.58 0.25
C ALA A 158 -16.29 4.75 -0.98
N ILE A 159 -16.95 3.68 -1.42
CA ILE A 159 -17.92 3.72 -2.52
C ILE A 159 -19.14 4.59 -2.14
N TRP A 160 -19.62 4.47 -0.90
CA TRP A 160 -20.70 5.31 -0.41
C TRP A 160 -20.33 6.80 -0.42
N VAL A 161 -19.13 7.15 0.08
CA VAL A 161 -18.63 8.54 0.05
C VAL A 161 -18.53 9.04 -1.38
N LEU A 162 -17.98 8.23 -2.30
CA LEU A 162 -17.90 8.59 -3.72
C LEU A 162 -19.28 8.87 -4.31
N LYS A 163 -20.23 7.97 -4.09
CA LYS A 163 -21.58 8.06 -4.69
C LYS A 163 -22.39 9.26 -4.19
N TYR A 164 -22.34 9.54 -2.88
CA TYR A 164 -23.22 10.53 -2.27
C TYR A 164 -22.56 11.89 -1.97
N LYS A 165 -21.21 11.96 -1.93
CA LYS A 165 -20.48 13.18 -1.53
C LYS A 165 -19.60 13.79 -2.61
N MET A 166 -19.19 12.99 -3.61
CA MET A 166 -18.19 13.42 -4.59
C MET A 166 -18.59 13.14 -6.05
N ARG A 167 -19.72 12.49 -6.29
CA ARG A 167 -20.11 12.06 -7.63
C ARG A 167 -20.29 13.25 -8.56
N ASP A 168 -19.64 13.19 -9.72
CA ASP A 168 -19.85 14.08 -10.83
C ASP A 168 -20.97 13.53 -11.72
N PRO A 169 -22.15 14.22 -11.80
CA PRO A 169 -23.27 13.77 -12.62
C PRO A 169 -23.03 13.92 -14.12
N SER A 170 -22.04 14.70 -14.53
CA SER A 170 -21.72 14.94 -15.95
C SER A 170 -21.06 13.74 -16.63
N ILE A 171 -20.60 12.75 -15.83
CA ILE A 171 -19.92 11.56 -16.32
C ILE A 171 -20.86 10.36 -16.28
N GLY A 172 -20.91 9.58 -17.36
CA GLY A 172 -21.72 8.35 -17.44
C GLY A 172 -21.22 7.22 -16.51
N SER A 173 -19.98 7.29 -16.00
CA SER A 173 -19.40 6.34 -15.05
C SER A 173 -19.41 6.89 -13.62
N LEU A 174 -19.25 6.01 -12.61
CA LEU A 174 -19.12 6.43 -11.22
C LEU A 174 -17.71 7.01 -11.01
N GLY A 175 -17.62 8.31 -10.82
CA GLY A 175 -16.37 9.04 -10.55
C GLY A 175 -16.64 10.32 -9.78
N SER A 176 -15.59 10.85 -9.12
CA SER A 176 -15.67 12.14 -8.43
C SER A 176 -15.55 13.31 -9.40
N TYR A 177 -15.79 14.52 -8.93
CA TYR A 177 -15.35 15.74 -9.60
C TYR A 177 -13.85 15.69 -9.86
N LEU A 178 -13.37 16.50 -10.83
CA LEU A 178 -11.94 16.65 -11.11
C LEU A 178 -11.21 17.18 -9.87
N LEU A 179 -10.02 16.65 -9.64
CA LEU A 179 -9.11 17.21 -8.65
C LEU A 179 -8.52 18.51 -9.20
N PRO A 180 -8.39 19.57 -8.40
CA PRO A 180 -7.72 20.78 -8.81
C PRO A 180 -6.25 20.51 -9.18
N ASP A 181 -5.73 21.22 -10.19
CA ASP A 181 -4.33 21.06 -10.63
C ASP A 181 -3.31 21.37 -9.52
N ASN A 182 -3.67 22.23 -8.58
CA ASN A 182 -2.85 22.63 -7.43
C ASN A 182 -2.56 21.49 -6.45
N VAL A 183 -3.33 20.40 -6.47
CA VAL A 183 -3.16 19.27 -5.53
C VAL A 183 -2.45 18.10 -6.18
N LEU A 184 -2.32 18.09 -7.51
CA LEU A 184 -1.70 16.98 -8.21
C LEU A 184 -0.19 16.95 -7.97
N LEU A 185 0.34 15.77 -7.71
CA LEU A 185 1.79 15.57 -7.58
C LEU A 185 2.47 15.78 -8.93
N PRO A 186 3.50 16.65 -9.00
CA PRO A 186 4.19 16.92 -10.25
C PRO A 186 4.90 15.66 -10.77
N SER A 187 4.95 15.53 -12.11
CA SER A 187 5.76 14.50 -12.77
C SER A 187 7.23 14.95 -12.82
N ILE A 188 8.14 14.11 -12.30
CA ILE A 188 9.58 14.40 -12.26
C ILE A 188 10.21 14.25 -13.64
N LEU A 189 9.84 13.20 -14.37
CA LEU A 189 10.33 12.92 -15.71
C LEU A 189 9.18 13.04 -16.73
N GLY A 190 9.13 14.17 -17.43
CA GLY A 190 8.04 14.49 -18.35
C GLY A 190 7.73 13.43 -19.41
N LYS A 191 8.75 12.77 -19.98
CA LYS A 191 8.55 11.69 -20.98
C LYS A 191 8.03 10.39 -20.36
N MET A 192 8.45 10.04 -19.13
CA MET A 192 8.06 8.82 -18.42
C MET A 192 6.85 9.03 -17.50
N ARG A 193 6.46 10.28 -17.20
CA ARG A 193 5.43 10.62 -16.20
C ARG A 193 5.64 9.95 -14.84
N ILE A 194 6.91 9.86 -14.41
CA ILE A 194 7.23 9.37 -13.06
C ILE A 194 6.83 10.45 -12.07
N GLN A 195 6.06 10.07 -11.06
CA GLN A 195 5.47 11.01 -10.12
C GLN A 195 6.39 11.30 -8.94
N ALA A 196 6.22 12.48 -8.34
CA ALA A 196 6.91 12.88 -7.12
C ALA A 196 6.61 11.93 -5.92
N GLY A 197 5.52 11.18 -5.97
CA GLY A 197 5.20 10.12 -5.02
C GLY A 197 6.31 9.08 -4.85
N LEU A 198 7.12 8.83 -5.90
CA LEU A 198 8.26 7.92 -5.81
C LEU A 198 9.35 8.43 -4.85
N ILE A 199 9.62 9.75 -4.86
CA ILE A 199 10.56 10.36 -3.91
C ILE A 199 10.03 10.23 -2.48
N ILE A 200 8.72 10.48 -2.28
CA ILE A 200 8.08 10.36 -0.97
C ILE A 200 8.16 8.90 -0.48
N ALA A 201 7.94 7.93 -1.37
CA ALA A 201 8.09 6.51 -1.06
C ALA A 201 9.54 6.15 -0.68
N ALA A 202 10.54 6.65 -1.42
CA ALA A 202 11.94 6.43 -1.10
C ALA A 202 12.33 7.02 0.26
N ILE A 203 11.87 8.23 0.57
CA ILE A 203 12.08 8.87 1.88
C ILE A 203 11.40 8.02 2.97
N ALA A 204 10.18 7.54 2.74
CA ALA A 204 9.47 6.68 3.69
C ALA A 204 10.24 5.38 3.98
N VAL A 205 10.81 4.74 2.97
CA VAL A 205 11.66 3.54 3.15
C VAL A 205 12.85 3.84 4.03
N ILE A 206 13.56 4.95 3.79
CA ILE A 206 14.74 5.35 4.58
C ILE A 206 14.33 5.62 6.04
N LEU A 207 13.26 6.39 6.26
CA LEU A 207 12.76 6.71 7.61
C LEU A 207 12.34 5.45 8.37
N VAL A 208 11.62 4.55 7.71
CA VAL A 208 11.20 3.27 8.29
C VAL A 208 12.42 2.39 8.59
N ALA A 209 13.40 2.32 7.70
CA ALA A 209 14.63 1.56 7.94
C ALA A 209 15.39 2.12 9.17
N ILE A 210 15.53 3.43 9.30
CA ILE A 210 16.13 4.07 10.47
C ILE A 210 15.34 3.71 11.72
N LEU A 211 14.00 3.81 11.67
CA LEU A 211 13.12 3.50 12.80
C LEU A 211 13.27 2.03 13.23
N PHE A 212 13.31 1.10 12.30
CA PHE A 212 13.46 -0.32 12.60
C PHE A 212 14.82 -0.68 13.18
N TYR A 213 15.91 -0.18 12.60
CA TYR A 213 17.25 -0.66 12.91
C TYR A 213 18.03 0.23 13.87
N LYS A 214 17.70 1.53 13.95
CA LYS A 214 18.47 2.52 14.72
C LYS A 214 17.75 3.06 15.94
N THR A 215 16.45 2.71 16.16
CA THR A 215 15.69 3.25 17.30
C THR A 215 15.37 2.20 18.35
N ILE A 216 15.17 2.68 19.60
CA ILE A 216 14.70 1.86 20.72
C ILE A 216 13.31 1.27 20.44
N PHE A 217 12.46 2.02 19.72
CA PHE A 217 11.12 1.56 19.35
C PHE A 217 11.19 0.33 18.41
N GLY A 218 12.03 0.38 17.38
CA GLY A 218 12.25 -0.75 16.48
C GLY A 218 12.80 -1.98 17.21
N TYR A 219 13.69 -1.79 18.18
CA TYR A 219 14.15 -2.88 19.04
C TYR A 219 12.99 -3.49 19.86
N LYS A 220 12.18 -2.64 20.54
CA LYS A 220 11.01 -3.10 21.33
C LYS A 220 10.04 -3.90 20.47
N MET A 221 9.71 -3.45 19.25
CA MET A 221 8.82 -4.17 18.32
C MET A 221 9.34 -5.58 18.03
N ARG A 222 10.62 -5.72 17.68
CA ARG A 222 11.23 -7.03 17.39
C ARG A 222 11.23 -7.95 18.61
N VAL A 223 11.51 -7.44 19.79
CA VAL A 223 11.47 -8.23 21.04
C VAL A 223 10.05 -8.69 21.34
N VAL A 224 9.06 -7.81 21.25
CA VAL A 224 7.63 -8.13 21.45
C VAL A 224 7.15 -9.17 20.44
N GLY A 225 7.53 -9.05 19.17
CA GLY A 225 7.13 -9.99 18.11
C GLY A 225 7.76 -11.37 18.23
N ASN A 226 9.03 -11.44 18.68
CA ASN A 226 9.75 -12.70 18.78
C ASN A 226 9.42 -13.48 20.08
N ASN A 227 9.37 -12.79 21.21
CA ASN A 227 9.08 -13.42 22.51
C ASN A 227 8.33 -12.46 23.44
N PRO A 228 6.99 -12.51 23.45
CA PRO A 228 6.16 -11.65 24.29
C PRO A 228 6.43 -11.82 25.79
N LEU A 229 6.71 -13.05 26.25
CA LEU A 229 6.99 -13.33 27.66
C LEU A 229 8.29 -12.67 28.11
N PHE A 230 9.34 -12.76 27.28
CA PHE A 230 10.61 -12.09 27.53
C PHE A 230 10.45 -10.57 27.52
N ALA A 231 9.68 -10.01 26.56
CA ALA A 231 9.39 -8.59 26.52
C ALA A 231 8.76 -8.10 27.83
N LYS A 232 7.79 -8.85 28.37
CA LYS A 232 7.14 -8.55 29.65
C LYS A 232 8.12 -8.61 30.82
N ALA A 233 8.99 -9.62 30.85
CA ALA A 233 10.01 -9.74 31.90
C ALA A 233 11.04 -8.59 31.89
N CYS A 234 11.35 -8.06 30.69
CA CYS A 234 12.20 -6.87 30.51
C CYS A 234 11.47 -5.55 30.78
N GLY A 235 10.22 -5.53 31.24
CA GLY A 235 9.46 -4.31 31.50
C GLY A 235 9.02 -3.54 30.26
N ILE A 236 9.03 -4.16 29.07
CA ILE A 236 8.56 -3.50 27.85
C ILE A 236 7.04 -3.45 27.85
N ASN A 237 6.47 -2.25 27.64
CA ASN A 237 5.04 -2.08 27.46
C ASN A 237 4.59 -2.70 26.12
N MET A 238 4.17 -3.98 26.16
CA MET A 238 3.76 -4.74 24.99
C MET A 238 2.56 -4.09 24.28
N VAL A 239 1.53 -3.72 25.05
CA VAL A 239 0.29 -3.13 24.53
C VAL A 239 0.60 -1.84 23.78
N GLY A 240 1.34 -0.92 24.42
CA GLY A 240 1.73 0.34 23.78
C GLY A 240 2.59 0.13 22.52
N THR A 241 3.48 -0.87 22.53
CA THR A 241 4.34 -1.17 21.38
C THR A 241 3.53 -1.75 20.21
N ILE A 242 2.58 -2.66 20.47
CA ILE A 242 1.72 -3.24 19.44
C ILE A 242 0.81 -2.16 18.83
N VAL A 243 0.14 -1.35 19.67
CA VAL A 243 -0.72 -0.27 19.17
C VAL A 243 0.09 0.72 18.32
N ALA A 244 1.22 1.21 18.84
CA ALA A 244 2.04 2.16 18.09
C ALA A 244 2.50 1.61 16.73
N ALA A 245 2.87 0.33 16.65
CA ALA A 245 3.23 -0.31 15.40
C ALA A 245 2.05 -0.34 14.40
N GLN A 246 0.84 -0.66 14.89
CA GLN A 246 -0.38 -0.68 14.07
C GLN A 246 -0.74 0.73 13.56
N LEU A 247 -0.60 1.75 14.41
CA LEU A 247 -0.89 3.15 14.04
C LEU A 247 0.09 3.67 12.99
N ILE A 248 1.39 3.38 13.16
CA ILE A 248 2.42 3.78 12.19
C ILE A 248 2.21 3.06 10.86
N GLY A 249 1.94 1.74 10.90
CA GLY A 249 1.58 0.98 9.70
C GLY A 249 0.36 1.56 8.99
N GLY A 250 -0.68 1.91 9.75
CA GLY A 250 -1.88 2.57 9.23
C GLY A 250 -1.59 3.93 8.61
N ALA A 251 -0.75 4.76 9.24
CA ALA A 251 -0.31 6.03 8.68
C ALA A 251 0.36 5.87 7.32
N LEU A 252 1.25 4.87 7.19
CA LEU A 252 1.94 4.58 5.93
C LEU A 252 0.96 4.14 4.83
N ALA A 253 0.02 3.24 5.14
CA ALA A 253 -1.03 2.85 4.19
C ALA A 253 -1.87 4.06 3.76
N GLY A 254 -2.20 4.95 4.71
CA GLY A 254 -2.96 6.17 4.45
C GLY A 254 -2.22 7.16 3.55
N VAL A 255 -0.94 7.39 3.80
CA VAL A 255 -0.08 8.22 2.93
C VAL A 255 0.02 7.59 1.54
N GLY A 256 0.15 6.25 1.46
CA GLY A 256 0.18 5.53 0.18
C GLY A 256 -1.07 5.77 -0.66
N GLY A 257 -2.26 5.66 -0.06
CA GLY A 257 -3.53 5.93 -0.74
C GLY A 257 -3.66 7.38 -1.21
N SER A 258 -3.18 8.33 -0.40
CA SER A 258 -3.14 9.75 -0.78
C SER A 258 -2.16 10.01 -1.93
N CYS A 259 -0.95 9.47 -1.85
CA CYS A 259 0.05 9.59 -2.93
C CYS A 259 -0.47 9.02 -4.25
N GLU A 260 -1.16 7.89 -4.21
CA GLU A 260 -1.69 7.23 -5.40
C GLU A 260 -2.76 8.09 -6.07
N ILE A 261 -3.71 8.63 -5.29
CA ILE A 261 -4.76 9.48 -5.84
C ILE A 261 -4.22 10.81 -6.38
N LEU A 262 -3.36 11.49 -5.62
CA LEU A 262 -2.82 12.78 -6.02
C LEU A 262 -1.81 12.67 -7.17
N GLY A 263 -1.27 11.49 -7.41
CA GLY A 263 -0.28 11.24 -8.42
C GLY A 263 -0.86 10.64 -9.72
N ASN A 264 -1.58 9.53 -9.63
CA ASN A 264 -1.98 8.71 -10.78
C ASN A 264 -3.35 9.06 -11.36
N TYR A 265 -4.17 9.81 -10.63
CA TYR A 265 -5.55 10.01 -10.99
C TYR A 265 -5.93 11.50 -11.06
N ASP A 266 -6.66 11.86 -12.12
CA ASP A 266 -7.27 13.19 -12.27
C ASP A 266 -8.54 13.31 -11.40
N ARG A 267 -9.12 12.17 -10.97
CA ARG A 267 -10.33 12.07 -10.14
C ARG A 267 -10.37 10.73 -9.41
N TYR A 268 -11.09 10.65 -8.31
CA TYR A 268 -11.30 9.39 -7.60
C TYR A 268 -12.28 8.50 -8.37
N LYS A 269 -11.83 7.29 -8.77
CA LYS A 269 -12.61 6.34 -9.59
C LYS A 269 -12.67 4.93 -9.02
N TRP A 270 -12.21 4.70 -7.80
CA TRP A 270 -12.15 3.36 -7.23
C TRP A 270 -13.55 2.90 -6.79
N VAL A 271 -14.18 2.08 -7.60
CA VAL A 271 -15.51 1.48 -7.37
C VAL A 271 -15.45 0.06 -6.85
N ALA A 272 -14.25 -0.49 -6.71
CA ALA A 272 -13.96 -1.80 -6.12
C ALA A 272 -12.62 -1.74 -5.41
N SER A 273 -12.27 -2.80 -4.67
CA SER A 273 -10.94 -2.95 -4.04
C SER A 273 -9.84 -2.81 -5.09
N THR A 274 -8.82 -2.01 -4.78
CA THR A 274 -7.69 -1.74 -5.68
C THR A 274 -6.67 -2.86 -5.69
N GLN A 275 -6.71 -3.77 -4.73
CA GLN A 275 -5.78 -4.87 -4.47
C GLN A 275 -4.36 -4.43 -4.08
N HIS A 276 -4.03 -3.13 -4.13
CA HIS A 276 -2.68 -2.62 -3.81
C HIS A 276 -2.23 -2.94 -2.38
N GLY A 277 -3.17 -3.02 -1.43
CA GLY A 277 -2.87 -3.44 -0.07
C GLY A 277 -2.45 -4.89 0.00
N PHE A 278 -3.19 -5.79 -0.67
CA PHE A 278 -2.85 -7.20 -0.69
C PHE A 278 -1.55 -7.50 -1.46
N ASP A 279 -1.29 -6.77 -2.54
CA ASP A 279 -0.03 -6.86 -3.27
C ASP A 279 1.16 -6.43 -2.40
N GLY A 280 1.01 -5.35 -1.62
CA GLY A 280 1.99 -4.93 -0.63
C GLY A 280 2.19 -5.95 0.50
N LEU A 281 1.13 -6.64 0.92
CA LEU A 281 1.23 -7.76 1.84
C LEU A 281 2.13 -8.87 1.27
N MET A 282 1.94 -9.25 0.01
CA MET A 282 2.79 -10.25 -0.66
C MET A 282 4.25 -9.80 -0.70
N VAL A 283 4.52 -8.54 -1.04
CA VAL A 283 5.87 -7.97 -1.01
C VAL A 283 6.49 -8.07 0.38
N ALA A 284 5.74 -7.72 1.44
CA ALA A 284 6.21 -7.79 2.83
C ALA A 284 6.49 -9.24 3.27
N VAL A 285 5.67 -10.21 2.87
CA VAL A 285 5.89 -11.65 3.14
C VAL A 285 7.16 -12.15 2.47
N LEU A 286 7.39 -11.77 1.21
CA LEU A 286 8.60 -12.15 0.47
C LEU A 286 9.86 -11.52 1.09
N ALA A 287 9.77 -10.29 1.58
CA ALA A 287 10.89 -9.57 2.19
C ALA A 287 11.26 -10.10 3.59
N ARG A 288 10.38 -10.84 4.27
CA ARG A 288 10.61 -11.37 5.62
C ARG A 288 11.60 -12.54 5.66
N ARG A 289 11.91 -13.14 4.53
CA ARG A 289 12.88 -14.22 4.40
C ARG A 289 14.26 -13.66 4.13
#